data_2a984e1262cd3d308c293602c91f4603
#
_entry.id   2a984e1262cd3d308c293602c91f4603
#
_cell.length_a   1.000
_cell.length_b   1.000
_cell.length_c   1.000
_cell.angle_alpha   90.00
_cell.angle_beta   90.00
_cell.angle_gamma   90.00
#
_symmetry.space_group_name_H-M   'P 1'
#
loop_
_entity.id
_entity.type
_entity.pdbx_description
1 polymer ?
#
loop_
_entity_poly.entity_id
_entity_poly.type
_entity_poly.pdbx_seq_one_letter_code
_entity_poly.pdbx_strand_id
1 'polypeptide(L)' 'MPDYQALYFKLFAAIADATEYLEQGQPFLAKQRLISVQQEAEEEYLSEE' A
#
# COMPACT_ATOMS: atom_id res chain seq x y z
N MET A 1 17.08 -9.08 6.80
CA MET A 1 16.62 -7.71 7.07
C MET A 1 15.54 -7.31 6.06
N PRO A 2 14.45 -6.68 6.50
CA PRO A 2 13.46 -6.22 5.54
C PRO A 2 14.03 -5.12 4.65
N ASP A 3 13.60 -5.13 3.40
CA ASP A 3 14.00 -4.10 2.46
C ASP A 3 13.07 -2.91 2.63
N TYR A 4 13.44 -2.00 3.50
CA TYR A 4 12.60 -0.85 3.81
C TYR A 4 12.44 0.08 2.61
N GLN A 5 13.42 0.12 1.72
CA GLN A 5 13.32 0.93 0.53
C GLN A 5 12.22 0.42 -0.40
N ALA A 6 12.20 -0.89 -0.65
CA ALA A 6 11.16 -1.49 -1.46
C ALA A 6 9.79 -1.33 -0.81
N LEU A 7 9.74 -1.48 0.52
CA LEU A 7 8.51 -1.31 1.27
C LEU A 7 8.00 0.14 1.15
N TYR A 8 8.91 1.09 1.24
CA TYR A 8 8.56 2.50 1.10
C TYR A 8 7.94 2.78 -0.27
N PHE A 9 8.57 2.27 -1.33
CA PHE A 9 8.05 2.49 -2.68
C PHE A 9 6.68 1.86 -2.87
N LYS A 10 6.50 0.67 -2.33
CA LYS A 10 5.21 -0.02 -2.41
C LYS A 10 4.11 0.78 -1.73
N LEU A 11 4.38 1.26 -0.53
CA LEU A 11 3.41 2.05 0.22
C LEU A 11 3.15 3.39 -0.46
N PHE A 12 4.20 4.03 -0.95
CA PHE A 12 4.06 5.31 -1.63
C PHE A 12 3.18 5.16 -2.88
N ALA A 13 3.44 4.12 -3.67
CA ALA A 13 2.65 3.88 -4.88
C ALA A 13 1.18 3.63 -4.55
N ALA A 14 0.92 2.89 -3.47
CA ALA A 14 -0.46 2.62 -3.08
C ALA A 14 -1.17 3.90 -2.64
N ILE A 15 -0.47 4.76 -1.91
CA ILE A 15 -1.04 6.03 -1.49
C ILE A 15 -1.37 6.90 -2.70
N ALA A 16 -0.46 6.95 -3.67
CA ALA A 16 -0.68 7.72 -4.89
C ALA A 16 -1.89 7.18 -5.67
N ASP A 17 -1.99 5.86 -5.77
CA ASP A 17 -3.14 5.23 -6.46
C ASP A 17 -4.44 5.55 -5.73
N ALA A 18 -4.43 5.46 -4.41
CA ALA A 18 -5.63 5.73 -3.62
C ALA A 18 -6.07 7.18 -3.78
N THR A 19 -5.11 8.11 -3.78
CA THR A 19 -5.41 9.52 -3.99
C THR A 19 -6.08 9.73 -5.33
N GLU A 20 -5.56 9.08 -6.37
CA GLU A 20 -6.11 9.20 -7.71
C GLU A 20 -7.54 8.64 -7.77
N TYR A 21 -7.77 7.49 -7.14
CA TYR A 21 -9.13 6.93 -7.08
C TYR A 21 -10.09 7.89 -6.40
N LEU A 22 -9.65 8.52 -5.32
CA LEU A 22 -10.52 9.49 -4.62
C LEU A 22 -10.84 10.68 -5.50
N GLU A 23 -9.87 11.15 -6.27
CA GLU A 23 -10.11 12.25 -7.19
C GLU A 23 -11.09 11.89 -8.30
N GLN A 24 -11.12 10.62 -8.67
CA GLN A 24 -12.05 10.11 -9.68
C GLN A 24 -13.42 9.76 -9.10
N GLY A 25 -13.60 9.97 -7.80
CA GLY A 25 -14.86 9.64 -7.15
C GLY A 25 -15.06 8.16 -6.92
N GLN A 26 -13.96 7.42 -6.70
CA GLN A 26 -14.00 5.98 -6.48
C GLN A 26 -13.42 5.61 -5.13
N PRO A 27 -14.08 6.00 -4.04
CA PRO A 27 -13.52 5.78 -2.70
C PRO A 27 -13.41 4.29 -2.34
N PHE A 28 -14.28 3.45 -2.88
CA PHE A 28 -14.22 2.03 -2.60
C PHE A 28 -12.92 1.42 -3.12
N LEU A 29 -12.53 1.79 -4.33
CA LEU A 29 -11.28 1.30 -4.90
C LEU A 29 -10.07 1.82 -4.14
N ALA A 30 -10.13 3.06 -3.69
CA ALA A 30 -9.07 3.63 -2.87
C ALA A 30 -8.89 2.82 -1.59
N LYS A 31 -9.99 2.51 -0.93
CA LYS A 31 -9.96 1.72 0.30
C LYS A 31 -9.37 0.34 0.05
N GLN A 32 -9.81 -0.32 -1.02
CA GLN A 32 -9.29 -1.65 -1.32
C GLN A 32 -7.80 -1.64 -1.60
N ARG A 33 -7.35 -0.63 -2.31
CA ARG A 33 -5.92 -0.52 -2.61
C ARG A 33 -5.10 -0.35 -1.33
N LEU A 34 -5.58 0.48 -0.42
CA LEU A 34 -4.88 0.71 0.84
C LEU A 34 -4.86 -0.53 1.72
N ILE A 35 -5.99 -1.22 1.81
CA ILE A 35 -6.07 -2.45 2.59
C ILE A 35 -5.11 -3.50 2.03
N SER A 36 -5.08 -3.63 0.72
CA SER A 36 -4.23 -4.61 0.05
C SER A 36 -2.75 -4.37 0.36
N VAL A 37 -2.31 -3.11 0.26
CA VAL A 37 -0.91 -2.80 0.52
C VAL A 37 -0.56 -2.92 1.99
N GLN A 38 -1.50 -2.63 2.88
CA GLN A 38 -1.27 -2.82 4.30
C GLN A 38 -1.00 -4.28 4.62
N GLN A 39 -1.78 -5.18 4.03
CA GLN A 39 -1.58 -6.61 4.24
C GLN A 39 -0.24 -7.07 3.69
N GLU A 40 0.12 -6.62 2.52
CA GLU A 40 1.42 -6.95 1.93
C GLU A 40 2.57 -6.43 2.78
N ALA A 41 2.45 -5.20 3.26
CA ALA A 41 3.49 -4.60 4.06
C ALA A 41 3.65 -5.34 5.40
N GLU A 42 2.55 -5.72 6.00
CA GLU A 42 2.60 -6.47 7.25
C GLU A 42 3.26 -7.83 7.04
N GLU A 43 2.92 -8.52 5.97
CA GLU A 43 3.52 -9.80 5.66
C GLU A 43 5.02 -9.68 5.46
N GLU A 44 5.45 -8.68 4.71
CA GLU A 44 6.88 -8.48 4.48
C GLU A 44 7.61 -8.14 5.76
N TYR A 45 7.01 -7.31 6.58
CA TYR A 45 7.63 -6.91 7.84
C TYR A 45 7.76 -8.09 8.79
N LEU A 46 6.70 -8.89 8.91
CA LEU A 46 6.67 -10.00 9.86
C LEU A 46 7.48 -11.21 9.37
N SER A 47 7.56 -11.41 8.06
CA SER A 47 8.24 -12.57 7.52
C SER A 47 9.75 -12.51 7.72
N GLU A 48 10.28 -11.36 8.06
CA GLU A 48 11.71 -11.19 8.29
C GLU A 48 12.16 -11.71 9.65
N GLU A 49 11.23 -12.07 10.49
CA GLU A 49 11.56 -12.63 11.78
C GLU A 49 11.67 -14.14 11.70
#